data_60ce6b47bb243d1e334809c42a776aac
#
_entry.id   60ce6b47bb243d1e334809c42a776aac
#
_cell.length_a   1.000
_cell.length_b   1.000
_cell.length_c   1.000
_cell.angle_alpha   90.00
_cell.angle_beta   90.00
_cell.angle_gamma   90.00
#
_symmetry.space_group_name_H-M   'P 1'
#
loop_
_entity.id
_entity.type
_entity.pdbx_description
1 polymer ?
#
loop_
_entity_poly.entity_id
_entity_poly.type
_entity_poly.pdbx_seq_one_letter_code
_entity_poly.pdbx_strand_id
1 'polypeptide(L)'
;MSPSFDPANGLFYVIARRVFSEFYLTVTGKAEGWGGRDQNLYEDSTVRAIDYRTGAIRWSKELGEHEVVAGILTTDGGVLFTADSSGNLLALDSKTGHTLWHAYGGANVASSPMTYMLDGRQYVINGVGHVLYAWALPEKR
;
A
#
# COMPACT_ATOMS: atom_id res chain seq x y z
N MET A 1 2.61 -2.14 7.58
CA MET A 1 2.69 -1.24 6.39
C MET A 1 3.89 -0.31 6.57
N SER A 2 4.82 -0.29 5.62
CA SER A 2 5.99 0.57 5.66
C SER A 2 5.68 1.90 4.95
N PRO A 3 5.85 3.06 5.61
CA PRO A 3 5.75 4.35 4.96
C PRO A 3 6.97 4.61 4.09
N SER A 4 6.94 5.67 3.29
CA SER A 4 8.07 6.11 2.49
C SER A 4 8.20 7.64 2.52
N PHE A 5 9.39 8.16 2.27
CA PHE A 5 9.68 9.58 2.20
C PHE A 5 10.40 9.90 0.89
N ASP A 6 9.95 10.94 0.21
CA ASP A 6 10.56 11.48 -1.00
C ASP A 6 11.18 12.85 -0.67
N PRO A 7 12.50 12.93 -0.50
CA PRO A 7 13.16 14.19 -0.16
C PRO A 7 13.11 15.22 -1.29
N ALA A 8 13.04 14.78 -2.55
CA ALA A 8 13.00 15.67 -3.70
C ALA A 8 11.68 16.46 -3.77
N ASN A 9 10.58 15.83 -3.40
CA ASN A 9 9.26 16.46 -3.36
C ASN A 9 8.86 16.95 -1.96
N GLY A 10 9.61 16.57 -0.91
CA GLY A 10 9.27 16.89 0.47
C GLY A 10 7.97 16.23 0.93
N LEU A 11 7.68 15.04 0.42
CA LEU A 11 6.43 14.33 0.70
C LEU A 11 6.70 13.04 1.49
N PHE A 12 5.89 12.86 2.51
CA PHE A 12 5.83 11.64 3.30
C PHE A 12 4.56 10.86 2.92
N TYR A 13 4.71 9.58 2.61
CA TYR A 13 3.62 8.75 2.14
C TYR A 13 3.26 7.71 3.17
N VAL A 14 1.96 7.60 3.45
CA VAL A 14 1.40 6.62 4.37
C VAL A 14 0.15 5.97 3.78
N ILE A 15 -0.09 4.72 4.13
CA ILE A 15 -1.40 4.11 3.94
C ILE A 15 -2.19 4.37 5.22
N ALA A 16 -3.30 5.07 5.09
CA ALA A 16 -4.28 5.29 6.14
C ALA A 16 -5.44 4.32 5.94
N ARG A 17 -5.79 3.61 7.00
CA ARG A 17 -6.93 2.71 7.05
C ARG A 17 -8.04 3.35 7.87
N ARG A 18 -9.27 3.29 7.39
CA ARG A 18 -10.46 3.66 8.14
C ARG A 18 -11.29 2.42 8.36
N VAL A 19 -11.61 2.14 9.62
CA VAL A 19 -12.37 0.96 10.02
C VAL A 19 -13.50 1.39 10.94
N PHE A 20 -14.70 0.90 10.69
CA PHE A 20 -15.85 0.97 11.60
C PHE A 20 -16.16 -0.43 12.08
N SER A 21 -16.10 -0.65 13.38
CA SER A 21 -16.33 -1.95 13.99
C SER A 21 -17.48 -1.88 15.00
N GLU A 22 -18.27 -2.92 15.05
CA GLU A 22 -19.24 -3.17 16.12
C GLU A 22 -18.58 -4.08 17.17
N PHE A 23 -18.71 -3.70 18.43
CA PHE A 23 -18.26 -4.50 19.57
C PHE A 23 -19.48 -5.03 20.31
N TYR A 24 -19.52 -6.34 20.57
CA TYR A 24 -20.64 -6.97 21.25
C TYR A 24 -20.18 -8.04 22.23
N LEU A 25 -20.96 -8.21 23.32
CA LEU A 25 -20.71 -9.26 24.31
C LEU A 25 -21.14 -10.62 23.76
N THR A 26 -20.30 -11.64 24.00
CA THR A 26 -20.63 -13.02 23.66
C THR A 26 -21.14 -13.76 24.88
N VAL A 27 -22.25 -14.50 24.77
CA VAL A 27 -22.83 -15.32 25.86
C VAL A 27 -22.22 -16.72 25.96
N THR A 28 -21.18 -17.03 25.21
CA THR A 28 -20.60 -18.38 25.11
C THR A 28 -19.60 -18.74 26.19
N GLY A 29 -19.67 -18.20 27.39
CA GLY A 29 -18.96 -18.69 28.61
C GLY A 29 -17.42 -18.76 28.58
N LYS A 30 -16.79 -18.46 27.46
CA LYS A 30 -15.35 -18.27 27.32
C LYS A 30 -15.07 -16.78 27.18
N ALA A 31 -14.43 -16.20 28.18
CA ALA A 31 -13.87 -14.87 28.08
C ALA A 31 -12.77 -14.90 27.04
N GLU A 32 -13.07 -14.45 25.83
CA GLU A 32 -12.05 -14.13 24.84
C GLU A 32 -11.63 -12.68 25.09
N GLY A 33 -10.51 -12.51 25.81
CA GLY A 33 -9.94 -11.21 26.12
C GLY A 33 -10.89 -10.28 26.89
N TRP A 34 -11.61 -9.42 26.21
CA TRP A 34 -12.52 -8.41 26.78
C TRP A 34 -13.92 -8.92 27.11
N GLY A 35 -14.18 -10.24 26.98
CA GLY A 35 -15.50 -10.83 27.17
C GLY A 35 -16.45 -10.63 25.99
N GLY A 36 -15.94 -10.22 24.82
CA GLY A 36 -16.73 -9.95 23.63
C GLY A 36 -16.01 -10.27 22.35
N ARG A 37 -16.64 -9.91 21.24
CA ARG A 37 -16.10 -9.95 19.87
C ARG A 37 -16.28 -8.61 19.20
N ASP A 38 -15.53 -8.40 18.16
CA ASP A 38 -15.71 -7.30 17.22
C ASP A 38 -16.01 -7.82 15.80
N GLN A 39 -16.72 -7.02 15.05
CA GLN A 39 -16.98 -7.25 13.64
C GLN A 39 -16.75 -5.94 12.89
N ASN A 40 -15.90 -5.99 11.86
CA ASN A 40 -15.75 -4.85 10.96
C ASN A 40 -16.99 -4.73 10.08
N LEU A 41 -17.68 -3.59 10.17
CA LEU A 41 -18.84 -3.26 9.36
C LEU A 41 -18.44 -2.59 8.06
N TYR A 42 -17.36 -1.83 8.09
CA TYR A 42 -16.81 -1.13 6.93
C TYR A 42 -15.32 -0.92 7.11
N GLU A 43 -14.60 -1.02 6.02
CA GLU A 43 -13.17 -0.78 6.00
C GLU A 43 -12.74 -0.28 4.64
N ASP A 44 -11.88 0.75 4.61
CA ASP A 44 -11.20 1.23 3.42
C ASP A 44 -9.74 1.58 3.70
N SER A 45 -8.96 1.63 2.64
CA SER A 45 -7.56 2.01 2.67
C SER A 45 -7.30 3.12 1.65
N THR A 46 -6.48 4.09 2.05
CA THR A 46 -6.13 5.27 1.25
C THR A 46 -4.64 5.53 1.38
N VAL A 47 -3.92 5.70 0.27
CA VAL A 47 -2.58 6.27 0.33
C VAL A 47 -2.66 7.79 0.37
N ARG A 48 -1.88 8.42 1.26
CA ARG A 48 -1.83 9.88 1.43
C ARG A 48 -0.41 10.37 1.30
N ALA A 49 -0.23 11.44 0.54
CA ALA A 49 1.00 12.21 0.49
C ALA A 49 0.87 13.43 1.38
N ILE A 50 1.75 13.53 2.36
CA ILE A 50 1.73 14.56 3.39
C ILE A 50 2.99 15.40 3.23
N ASP A 51 2.82 16.70 3.11
CA ASP A 51 3.92 17.65 3.15
C ASP A 51 4.58 17.60 4.53
N TYR A 52 5.86 17.21 4.60
CA TYR A 52 6.54 16.97 5.87
C TYR A 52 6.75 18.23 6.72
N ARG A 53 6.72 19.41 6.11
CA ARG A 53 6.92 20.70 6.80
C ARG A 53 5.64 21.23 7.41
N THR A 54 4.53 21.07 6.71
CA THR A 54 3.25 21.68 7.07
C THR A 54 2.25 20.69 7.65
N GLY A 55 2.45 19.38 7.44
CA GLY A 55 1.48 18.34 7.76
C GLY A 55 0.26 18.32 6.80
N ALA A 56 0.23 19.17 5.78
CA ALA A 56 -0.88 19.22 4.84
C ALA A 56 -0.90 18.00 3.92
N ILE A 57 -2.07 17.41 3.72
CA ILE A 57 -2.28 16.35 2.73
C ILE A 57 -2.28 17.01 1.35
N ARG A 58 -1.31 16.67 0.51
CA ARG A 58 -1.15 17.20 -0.85
C ARG A 58 -2.04 16.47 -1.83
N TRP A 59 -2.14 15.17 -1.68
CA TRP A 59 -3.06 14.32 -2.43
C TRP A 59 -3.42 13.07 -1.63
N SER A 60 -4.54 12.46 -1.98
CA SER A 60 -5.00 11.18 -1.47
C SER A 60 -5.51 10.33 -2.62
N LYS A 61 -5.29 9.03 -2.54
CA LYS A 61 -5.82 8.07 -3.50
C LYS A 61 -6.40 6.88 -2.77
N GLU A 62 -7.64 6.55 -3.09
CA GLU A 62 -8.29 5.34 -2.59
C GLU A 62 -7.62 4.09 -3.17
N LEU A 63 -7.38 3.11 -2.31
CA LEU A 63 -6.83 1.81 -2.65
C LEU A 63 -7.89 0.71 -2.63
N GLY A 64 -9.13 1.08 -2.38
CA GLY A 64 -10.32 0.23 -2.36
C GLY A 64 -10.82 -0.11 -0.96
N GLU A 65 -11.94 -0.81 -0.94
CA GLU A 65 -12.52 -1.40 0.26
C GLU A 65 -11.64 -2.56 0.73
N HIS A 66 -11.60 -2.81 2.04
CA HIS A 66 -10.75 -3.76 2.73
C HIS A 66 -9.33 -3.26 3.04
N GLU A 67 -8.66 -4.03 3.88
CA GLU A 67 -7.30 -3.75 4.33
C GLU A 67 -6.29 -3.91 3.20
N VAL A 68 -5.47 -2.86 3.02
CA VAL A 68 -4.24 -2.94 2.23
C VAL A 68 -3.07 -3.02 3.20
N VAL A 69 -2.38 -4.15 3.23
CA VAL A 69 -1.22 -4.40 4.11
C VAL A 69 0.12 -4.19 3.41
N ALA A 70 0.12 -3.88 2.13
CA ALA A 70 1.31 -3.54 1.37
C ALA A 70 2.03 -2.32 1.96
N GLY A 71 3.34 -2.25 1.79
CA GLY A 71 4.11 -1.05 2.07
C GLY A 71 4.19 -0.12 0.87
N ILE A 72 4.94 0.97 1.04
CA ILE A 72 5.19 1.99 0.02
C ILE A 72 6.68 2.02 -0.28
N LEU A 73 7.03 2.07 -1.57
CA LEU A 73 8.37 2.31 -2.06
C LEU A 73 8.34 3.53 -2.97
N THR A 74 9.16 4.54 -2.68
CA THR A 74 9.42 5.67 -3.59
C THR A 74 10.78 5.50 -4.26
N THR A 75 10.87 5.94 -5.50
CA THR A 75 12.12 5.93 -6.29
C THR A 75 12.51 7.34 -6.70
N ASP A 76 13.80 7.56 -6.95
CA ASP A 76 14.34 8.84 -7.40
C ASP A 76 13.75 9.31 -8.75
N GLY A 77 13.25 8.37 -9.55
CA GLY A 77 12.53 8.67 -10.79
C GLY A 77 11.11 9.24 -10.62
N GLY A 78 10.68 9.55 -9.40
CA GLY A 78 9.36 10.13 -9.12
C GLY A 78 8.20 9.12 -9.18
N VAL A 79 8.50 7.83 -9.07
CA VAL A 79 7.50 6.77 -9.03
C VAL A 79 7.34 6.22 -7.64
N LEU A 80 6.10 6.06 -7.21
CA LEU A 80 5.70 5.42 -5.97
C LEU A 80 5.07 4.06 -6.29
N PHE A 81 5.57 3.00 -5.67
CA PHE A 81 4.98 1.66 -5.75
C PHE A 81 4.24 1.31 -4.47
N THR A 82 3.05 0.75 -4.62
CA THR A 82 2.21 0.21 -3.54
C THR A 82 1.25 -0.82 -4.13
N ALA A 83 0.22 -1.25 -3.38
CA ALA A 83 -0.82 -2.12 -3.90
C ALA A 83 -2.21 -1.61 -3.52
N ASP A 84 -3.24 -2.13 -4.21
CA ASP A 84 -4.64 -1.93 -3.85
C ASP A 84 -5.25 -3.17 -3.17
N SER A 85 -6.48 -3.03 -2.68
CA SER A 85 -7.22 -4.11 -2.01
C SER A 85 -7.67 -5.22 -2.97
N SER A 86 -7.61 -4.98 -4.28
CA SER A 86 -7.93 -5.98 -5.31
C SER A 86 -6.74 -6.85 -5.69
N GLY A 87 -5.55 -6.61 -5.11
CA GLY A 87 -4.35 -7.39 -5.38
C GLY A 87 -3.54 -6.91 -6.59
N ASN A 88 -3.74 -5.67 -7.03
CA ASN A 88 -2.89 -5.06 -8.02
C ASN A 88 -1.67 -4.42 -7.36
N LEU A 89 -0.48 -4.65 -7.93
CA LEU A 89 0.66 -3.77 -7.73
C LEU A 89 0.43 -2.49 -8.55
N LEU A 90 0.62 -1.34 -7.91
CA LEU A 90 0.42 -0.02 -8.51
C LEU A 90 1.75 0.72 -8.63
N ALA A 91 1.97 1.39 -9.77
CA ALA A 91 2.96 2.44 -9.92
C ALA A 91 2.22 3.77 -10.06
N LEU A 92 2.48 4.70 -9.16
CA LEU A 92 1.85 6.02 -9.11
C LEU A 92 2.89 7.10 -9.34
N ASP A 93 2.50 8.21 -9.96
CA ASP A 93 3.28 9.44 -9.93
C ASP A 93 3.35 9.96 -8.49
N SER A 94 4.55 10.13 -7.96
CA SER A 94 4.75 10.48 -6.55
C SER A 94 4.21 11.86 -6.20
N LYS A 95 4.16 12.81 -7.14
CA LYS A 95 3.70 14.19 -6.91
C LYS A 95 2.19 14.33 -6.92
N THR A 96 1.49 13.49 -7.70
CA THR A 96 0.07 13.68 -8.00
C THR A 96 -0.80 12.50 -7.55
N GLY A 97 -0.22 11.31 -7.30
CA GLY A 97 -0.96 10.09 -7.02
C GLY A 97 -1.64 9.47 -8.25
N HIS A 98 -1.39 10.01 -9.45
CA HIS A 98 -1.96 9.47 -10.69
C HIS A 98 -1.38 8.07 -10.97
N THR A 99 -2.24 7.12 -11.37
CA THR A 99 -1.80 5.76 -11.72
C THR A 99 -1.09 5.78 -13.07
N LEU A 100 0.20 5.40 -13.06
CA LEU A 100 1.02 5.24 -14.25
C LEU A 100 0.92 3.84 -14.84
N TRP A 101 0.82 2.85 -13.95
CA TRP A 101 0.75 1.43 -14.32
C TRP A 101 0.17 0.60 -13.18
N HIS A 102 -0.42 -0.53 -13.51
CA HIS A 102 -0.85 -1.55 -12.56
C HIS A 102 -0.76 -2.95 -13.17
N ALA A 103 -0.62 -3.95 -12.30
CA ALA A 103 -0.68 -5.36 -12.69
C ALA A 103 -1.28 -6.21 -11.57
N TYR A 104 -2.21 -7.07 -11.94
CA TYR A 104 -2.78 -8.06 -11.03
C TYR A 104 -1.87 -9.27 -10.91
N GLY A 105 -1.50 -9.63 -9.70
CA GLY A 105 -0.60 -10.75 -9.42
C GLY A 105 -1.30 -12.09 -9.10
N GLY A 106 -2.62 -12.13 -9.13
CA GLY A 106 -3.40 -13.36 -8.88
C GLY A 106 -3.81 -13.57 -7.41
N ALA A 107 -3.36 -12.73 -6.49
CA ALA A 107 -3.68 -12.78 -5.06
C ALA A 107 -3.41 -11.42 -4.40
N ASN A 108 -3.75 -11.30 -3.11
CA ASN A 108 -3.44 -10.08 -2.35
C ASN A 108 -1.94 -9.84 -2.22
N VAL A 109 -1.54 -8.58 -2.30
CA VAL A 109 -0.19 -8.11 -2.09
C VAL A 109 -0.01 -7.78 -0.60
N ALA A 110 0.71 -8.65 0.12
CA ALA A 110 0.93 -8.51 1.57
C ALA A 110 2.37 -8.12 1.93
N SER A 111 3.19 -7.74 0.95
CA SER A 111 4.58 -7.36 1.15
C SER A 111 4.83 -5.91 0.74
N SER A 112 5.85 -5.30 1.36
CA SER A 112 6.38 -4.04 0.86
C SER A 112 7.18 -4.28 -0.43
N PRO A 113 6.96 -3.49 -1.48
CA PRO A 113 7.81 -3.56 -2.66
C PRO A 113 9.24 -3.14 -2.31
N MET A 114 10.20 -3.75 -2.98
CA MET A 114 11.62 -3.41 -2.90
C MET A 114 12.18 -3.21 -4.29
N THR A 115 13.30 -2.49 -4.42
CA THR A 115 13.97 -2.30 -5.71
C THR A 115 15.44 -2.64 -5.62
N TYR A 116 15.98 -3.14 -6.74
CA TYR A 116 17.41 -3.41 -6.90
C TYR A 116 17.84 -3.20 -8.34
N MET A 117 19.14 -3.05 -8.53
CA MET A 117 19.77 -2.99 -9.85
C MET A 117 20.49 -4.29 -10.14
N LEU A 118 20.30 -4.82 -11.36
CA LEU A 118 21.04 -5.97 -11.87
C LEU A 118 21.40 -5.69 -13.34
N ASP A 119 22.68 -5.78 -13.67
CA ASP A 119 23.21 -5.54 -15.04
C ASP A 119 22.73 -4.22 -15.66
N GLY A 120 22.69 -3.15 -14.86
CA GLY A 120 22.23 -1.82 -15.31
C GLY A 120 20.72 -1.68 -15.48
N ARG A 121 19.94 -2.68 -15.13
CA ARG A 121 18.48 -2.68 -15.18
C ARG A 121 17.87 -2.64 -13.80
N GLN A 122 16.89 -1.77 -13.61
CA GLN A 122 16.14 -1.70 -12.35
C GLN A 122 15.01 -2.74 -12.33
N TYR A 123 14.90 -3.43 -11.21
CA TYR A 123 13.83 -4.35 -10.90
C TYR A 123 13.07 -3.86 -9.66
N VAL A 124 11.75 -4.09 -9.66
CA VAL A 124 10.90 -3.96 -8.47
C VAL A 124 10.39 -5.35 -8.13
N ILE A 125 10.59 -5.78 -6.89
CA ILE A 125 10.10 -7.08 -6.42
C ILE A 125 9.05 -6.90 -5.33
N ASN A 126 8.07 -7.78 -5.36
CA ASN A 126 7.05 -7.87 -4.31
C ASN A 126 6.49 -9.29 -4.22
N GLY A 127 6.01 -9.66 -3.04
CA GLY A 127 5.28 -10.91 -2.80
C GLY A 127 3.80 -10.73 -3.05
N VAL A 128 3.22 -11.66 -3.82
CA VAL A 128 1.77 -11.74 -4.08
C VAL A 128 1.31 -13.15 -3.74
N GLY A 129 0.51 -13.31 -2.71
CA GLY A 129 0.18 -14.63 -2.18
C GLY A 129 1.45 -15.41 -1.81
N HIS A 130 1.69 -16.52 -2.49
CA HIS A 130 2.87 -17.39 -2.30
C HIS A 130 3.94 -17.24 -3.39
N VAL A 131 3.82 -16.21 -4.25
CA VAL A 131 4.72 -15.99 -5.39
C VAL A 131 5.49 -14.68 -5.19
N LEU A 132 6.78 -14.72 -5.51
CA LEU A 132 7.63 -13.54 -5.60
C LEU A 132 7.72 -13.10 -7.06
N TYR A 133 7.29 -11.89 -7.36
CA TYR A 133 7.38 -11.29 -8.68
C TYR A 133 8.56 -10.32 -8.75
N ALA A 134 9.27 -10.34 -9.88
CA ALA A 134 10.27 -9.35 -10.24
C ALA A 134 9.80 -8.62 -11.52
N TRP A 135 9.52 -7.35 -11.39
CA TRP A 135 9.02 -6.49 -12.46
C TRP A 135 10.16 -5.62 -12.99
N ALA A 136 10.22 -5.45 -14.28
CA ALA A 136 11.16 -4.54 -14.92
C ALA A 136 10.54 -3.91 -16.16
N LEU A 137 11.00 -2.72 -16.52
CA LEU A 137 10.62 -2.13 -17.81
C LEU A 137 11.10 -3.02 -18.95
N PRO A 138 10.33 -3.10 -20.06
CA PRO A 138 10.77 -3.81 -21.24
C PRO A 138 12.08 -3.20 -21.78
N GLU A 139 12.92 -4.02 -22.40
CA GLU A 139 14.12 -3.53 -23.07
C GLU A 139 13.71 -2.60 -24.22
N LYS A 140 14.39 -1.45 -24.30
CA LYS A 140 14.24 -0.59 -25.47
C LYS A 140 14.80 -1.36 -26.68
N ARG A 141 13.93 -1.70 -27.61
CA ARG A 141 14.33 -2.20 -28.92
C ARG A 141 14.94 -1.10 -29.73
#